data_4cb5fb5e6aae036c8655de75b07f13da
#
_entry.id   4cb5fb5e6aae036c8655de75b07f13da
#
_cell.length_a   1.000
_cell.length_b   1.000
_cell.length_c   1.000
_cell.angle_alpha   90.00
_cell.angle_beta   90.00
_cell.angle_gamma   90.00
#
_symmetry.space_group_name_H-M   'P 1'
#
loop_
_entity.id
_entity.type
_entity.pdbx_description
1 polymer ?
#
loop_
_entity_poly.entity_id
_entity_poly.type
_entity_poly.pdbx_seq_one_letter_code
_entity_poly.pdbx_strand_id
1 'polypeptide(L)'
;MALRALKATKGFDDSLKMDGFSPSQRFFLSWAQCWRQNITKERSLQLLTVDPHGPNSMRCNGVVSNMPEFHAAFGVGDADAMFRPEDARVNIW
;
A
#
# COMPACT_ATOMS: atom_id res chain seq x y z
N MET A 1 8.89 7.39 -2.32
CA MET A 1 10.24 7.65 -1.74
C MET A 1 10.83 6.40 -1.07
N ALA A 2 10.25 5.85 -0.01
CA ALA A 2 10.80 4.70 0.73
C ALA A 2 11.07 3.45 -0.13
N LEU A 3 10.15 3.06 -1.01
CA LEU A 3 10.37 1.93 -1.92
C LEU A 3 11.53 2.18 -2.90
N ARG A 4 11.68 3.41 -3.39
CA ARG A 4 12.81 3.77 -4.26
C ARG A 4 14.14 3.66 -3.51
N ALA A 5 14.18 4.09 -2.26
CA ALA A 5 15.35 3.94 -1.40
C ALA A 5 15.70 2.47 -1.17
N LEU A 6 14.69 1.62 -0.88
CA LEU A 6 14.90 0.18 -0.76
C LEU A 6 15.49 -0.42 -2.04
N LYS A 7 14.93 -0.11 -3.21
CA LYS A 7 15.42 -0.61 -4.51
C LYS A 7 16.83 -0.12 -4.85
N ALA A 8 17.24 1.03 -4.33
CA ALA A 8 18.59 1.56 -4.51
C ALA A 8 19.61 0.95 -3.55
N THR A 9 19.20 0.14 -2.58
CA THR A 9 20.11 -0.51 -1.63
C THR A 9 21.01 -1.50 -2.34
N LYS A 10 22.32 -1.46 -2.00
CA LYS A 10 23.29 -2.41 -2.55
C LYS A 10 22.87 -3.85 -2.24
N GLY A 11 22.83 -4.70 -3.25
CA GLY A 11 22.42 -6.09 -3.13
C GLY A 11 20.91 -6.31 -3.18
N PHE A 12 20.11 -5.28 -3.48
CA PHE A 12 18.68 -5.47 -3.72
C PHE A 12 18.47 -6.35 -4.96
N ASP A 13 17.67 -7.40 -4.80
CA ASP A 13 17.30 -8.32 -5.87
C ASP A 13 15.86 -8.78 -5.65
N ASP A 14 14.94 -8.29 -6.47
CA ASP A 14 13.50 -8.56 -6.36
C ASP A 14 13.13 -10.02 -6.73
N SER A 15 14.08 -10.78 -7.30
CA SER A 15 13.91 -12.22 -7.56
C SER A 15 14.10 -13.10 -6.31
N LEU A 16 14.76 -12.58 -5.28
CA LEU A 16 15.04 -13.30 -4.05
C LEU A 16 13.81 -13.34 -3.15
N LYS A 17 13.02 -14.40 -3.26
CA LYS A 17 11.83 -14.60 -2.43
C LYS A 17 12.19 -15.11 -1.04
N MET A 18 11.47 -14.62 -0.04
CA MET A 18 11.49 -15.10 1.35
C MET A 18 10.03 -15.35 1.77
N ASP A 19 9.75 -16.55 2.26
CA ASP A 19 8.39 -17.01 2.60
C ASP A 19 7.40 -16.87 1.41
N GLY A 20 7.89 -17.06 0.19
CA GLY A 20 7.09 -16.95 -1.04
C GLY A 20 6.88 -15.53 -1.56
N PHE A 21 7.40 -14.49 -0.88
CA PHE A 21 7.23 -13.09 -1.27
C PHE A 21 8.54 -12.45 -1.72
N SER A 22 8.47 -11.66 -2.81
CA SER A 22 9.59 -10.83 -3.25
C SER A 22 9.85 -9.67 -2.26
N PRO A 23 11.05 -9.07 -2.26
CA PRO A 23 11.34 -7.88 -1.47
C PRO A 23 10.35 -6.73 -1.67
N SER A 24 9.90 -6.47 -2.90
CA SER A 24 8.86 -5.47 -3.17
C SER A 24 7.52 -5.84 -2.55
N GLN A 25 7.09 -7.10 -2.68
CA GLN A 25 5.86 -7.57 -2.04
C GLN A 25 5.95 -7.45 -0.51
N ARG A 26 7.07 -7.83 0.08
CA ARG A 26 7.29 -7.73 1.54
C ARG A 26 7.26 -6.29 2.02
N PHE A 27 7.76 -5.34 1.24
CA PHE A 27 7.65 -3.91 1.55
C PHE A 27 6.18 -3.48 1.69
N PHE A 28 5.33 -3.84 0.74
CA PHE A 28 3.90 -3.49 0.79
C PHE A 28 3.15 -4.23 1.90
N LEU A 29 3.48 -5.49 2.15
CA LEU A 29 2.90 -6.24 3.27
C LEU A 29 3.28 -5.63 4.62
N SER A 30 4.51 -5.17 4.79
CA SER A 30 4.96 -4.45 5.99
C SER A 30 4.21 -3.14 6.17
N TRP A 31 3.99 -2.40 5.09
CA TRP A 31 3.16 -1.19 5.11
C TRP A 31 1.73 -1.50 5.58
N ALA A 32 1.11 -2.54 5.03
CA ALA A 32 -0.23 -2.96 5.44
C ALA A 32 -0.29 -3.36 6.92
N GLN A 33 0.74 -4.00 7.44
CA GLN A 33 0.83 -4.36 8.87
C GLN A 33 0.84 -3.13 9.78
N CYS A 34 1.48 -2.04 9.38
CA CYS A 34 1.48 -0.78 10.14
C CYS A 34 0.06 -0.19 10.31
N TRP A 35 -0.82 -0.45 9.34
CA TRP A 35 -2.19 0.09 9.34
C TRP A 35 -3.24 -0.90 9.82
N ARG A 36 -2.85 -2.10 10.22
CA ARG A 36 -3.79 -3.08 10.78
C ARG A 36 -4.44 -2.51 12.03
N GLN A 37 -5.76 -2.60 12.06
CA GLN A 37 -6.55 -2.12 13.18
C GLN A 37 -7.76 -3.02 13.38
N ASN A 38 -8.04 -3.35 14.65
CA ASN A 38 -9.31 -3.93 15.07
C ASN A 38 -10.05 -2.86 15.87
N ILE A 39 -11.18 -2.38 15.37
CA ILE A 39 -11.89 -1.23 15.92
C ILE A 39 -13.40 -1.51 15.94
N THR A 40 -14.09 -1.07 16.99
CA THR A 40 -15.55 -1.16 17.06
C THR A 40 -16.20 -0.18 16.07
N LYS A 41 -17.44 -0.48 15.67
CA LYS A 41 -18.21 0.39 14.77
C LYS A 41 -18.43 1.77 15.39
N GLU A 42 -18.75 1.82 16.68
CA GLU A 42 -18.99 3.06 17.41
C GLU A 42 -17.74 3.95 17.43
N ARG A 43 -16.57 3.37 17.73
CA ARG A 43 -15.30 4.10 17.70
C ARG A 43 -14.94 4.57 16.30
N SER A 44 -15.20 3.76 15.29
CA SER A 44 -14.97 4.14 13.89
C SER A 44 -15.80 5.36 13.49
N LEU A 45 -17.09 5.37 13.84
CA LEU A 45 -17.99 6.50 13.58
C LEU A 45 -17.54 7.77 14.34
N GLN A 46 -17.13 7.62 15.60
CA GLN A 46 -16.60 8.75 16.38
C GLN A 46 -15.37 9.35 15.74
N LEU A 47 -14.44 8.54 15.26
CA LEU A 47 -13.22 9.02 14.61
C LEU A 47 -13.49 9.80 13.32
N LEU A 48 -14.57 9.48 12.58
CA LEU A 48 -14.96 10.25 11.39
C LEU A 48 -15.29 11.72 11.71
N THR A 49 -15.66 12.02 12.95
CA THR A 49 -16.01 13.38 13.38
C THR A 49 -14.88 14.13 14.07
N VAL A 50 -13.96 13.44 14.72
CA VAL A 50 -12.93 14.05 15.58
C VAL A 50 -11.49 13.88 15.07
N ASP A 51 -11.23 12.90 14.21
CA ASP A 51 -9.90 12.64 13.67
C ASP A 51 -9.76 13.31 12.28
N PRO A 52 -8.76 14.19 12.07
CA PRO A 52 -8.53 14.79 10.76
C PRO A 52 -8.01 13.78 9.72
N HIS A 53 -7.63 12.58 10.13
CA HIS A 53 -7.11 11.55 9.23
C HIS A 53 -8.24 10.63 8.74
N GLY A 54 -8.08 10.12 7.52
CA GLY A 54 -8.94 9.06 7.01
C GLY A 54 -8.76 7.74 7.76
N PRO A 55 -9.74 6.82 7.65
CA PRO A 55 -9.64 5.47 8.23
C PRO A 55 -8.37 4.73 7.80
N ASN A 56 -7.85 3.84 8.64
CA ASN A 56 -6.63 3.09 8.37
C ASN A 56 -6.67 2.30 7.05
N SER A 57 -7.82 1.73 6.69
CA SER A 57 -8.00 1.04 5.41
C SER A 57 -7.76 1.96 4.21
N MET A 58 -8.23 3.21 4.28
CA MET A 58 -7.98 4.20 3.22
C MET A 58 -6.53 4.67 3.22
N ARG A 59 -5.92 4.84 4.39
CA ARG A 59 -4.51 5.22 4.52
C ARG A 59 -3.56 4.16 3.98
N CYS A 60 -3.95 2.89 4.04
CA CYS A 60 -3.22 1.79 3.41
C CYS A 60 -3.60 1.63 1.93
N ASN A 61 -4.84 1.22 1.67
CA ASN A 61 -5.28 0.79 0.34
C ASN A 61 -5.36 1.96 -0.65
N GLY A 62 -5.80 3.13 -0.22
CA GLY A 62 -5.86 4.32 -1.05
C GLY A 62 -4.49 4.77 -1.54
N VAL A 63 -3.47 4.66 -0.69
CA VAL A 63 -2.09 5.00 -1.06
C VAL A 63 -1.52 4.01 -2.06
N VAL A 64 -1.57 2.70 -1.75
CA VAL A 64 -0.93 1.68 -2.59
C VAL A 64 -1.65 1.49 -3.92
N SER A 65 -2.96 1.69 -3.99
CA SER A 65 -3.73 1.62 -5.25
C SER A 65 -3.31 2.68 -6.28
N ASN A 66 -2.70 3.77 -5.83
CA ASN A 66 -2.10 4.80 -6.69
C ASN A 66 -0.71 4.41 -7.24
N MET A 67 -0.09 3.36 -6.73
CA MET A 67 1.31 3.05 -7.00
C MET A 67 1.46 2.00 -8.10
N PRO A 68 2.04 2.34 -9.26
CA PRO A 68 2.31 1.35 -10.31
C PRO A 68 3.24 0.24 -9.82
N GLU A 69 4.12 0.52 -8.87
CA GLU A 69 5.00 -0.47 -8.25
C GLU A 69 4.22 -1.53 -7.45
N PHE A 70 3.11 -1.14 -6.81
CA PHE A 70 2.20 -2.09 -6.15
C PHE A 70 1.49 -2.97 -7.17
N HIS A 71 0.98 -2.38 -8.23
CA HIS A 71 0.34 -3.13 -9.32
C HIS A 71 1.30 -4.15 -9.92
N ALA A 72 2.54 -3.76 -10.20
CA ALA A 72 3.56 -4.66 -10.72
C ALA A 72 3.93 -5.78 -9.74
N ALA A 73 4.07 -5.45 -8.45
CA ALA A 73 4.49 -6.42 -7.43
C ALA A 73 3.47 -7.55 -7.21
N PHE A 74 2.17 -7.26 -7.35
CA PHE A 74 1.08 -8.22 -7.10
C PHE A 74 0.30 -8.61 -8.35
N GLY A 75 0.70 -8.16 -9.53
CA GLY A 75 -0.02 -8.45 -10.77
C GLY A 75 -1.43 -7.86 -10.79
N VAL A 76 -1.62 -6.68 -10.20
CA VAL A 76 -2.92 -5.99 -10.13
C VAL A 76 -3.26 -5.38 -11.49
N GLY A 77 -4.44 -5.68 -12.01
CA GLY A 77 -4.93 -5.22 -13.30
C GLY A 77 -6.36 -4.66 -13.25
N ASP A 78 -6.88 -4.28 -14.41
CA ASP A 78 -8.17 -3.54 -14.56
C ASP A 78 -9.38 -4.21 -13.87
N ALA A 79 -9.33 -5.54 -13.69
CA ALA A 79 -10.40 -6.28 -13.04
C ALA A 79 -10.34 -6.24 -11.51
N ASP A 80 -9.26 -5.72 -10.94
CA ASP A 80 -9.01 -5.74 -9.50
C ASP A 80 -9.50 -4.45 -8.83
N ALA A 81 -10.14 -4.58 -7.67
CA ALA A 81 -10.68 -3.45 -6.91
C ALA A 81 -9.61 -2.44 -6.46
N MET A 82 -8.37 -2.88 -6.33
CA MET A 82 -7.24 -2.02 -5.95
C MET A 82 -6.46 -1.46 -7.14
N PHE A 83 -6.94 -1.69 -8.36
CA PHE A 83 -6.36 -1.07 -9.55
C PHE A 83 -6.86 0.38 -9.69
N ARG A 84 -5.94 1.30 -9.93
CA ARG A 84 -6.27 2.66 -10.32
C ARG A 84 -5.55 2.98 -11.63
N PRO A 85 -6.29 3.31 -12.71
CA PRO A 85 -5.71 3.62 -14.01
C PRO A 85 -4.86 4.89 -13.93
N GLU A 86 -3.94 5.04 -14.88
CA GLU A 86 -2.91 6.09 -14.82
C GLU A 86 -3.50 7.51 -14.78
N ASP A 87 -4.56 7.75 -15.55
CA ASP A 87 -5.26 9.03 -15.63
C ASP A 87 -6.01 9.40 -14.33
N ALA A 88 -6.31 8.41 -13.49
CA ALA A 88 -6.96 8.60 -12.20
C ALA A 88 -5.99 8.61 -11.01
N ARG A 89 -4.70 8.36 -11.24
CA ARG A 89 -3.70 8.36 -10.16
C ARG A 89 -3.35 9.77 -9.70
N VAL A 90 -3.21 9.92 -8.39
CA VAL A 90 -2.66 11.15 -7.82
C VAL A 90 -1.13 11.05 -7.80
N ASN A 91 -0.48 11.97 -8.51
CA ASN A 91 0.97 12.08 -8.54
C ASN A 91 1.37 13.49 -8.06
N ILE A 92 1.97 13.56 -6.88
CA ILE A 92 2.36 14.82 -6.22
C ILE A 92 3.87 14.96 -6.03
N TRP A 93 4.67 14.02 -6.56
CA TRP A 93 6.14 14.02 -6.58
C TRP A 93 6.72 13.51 -7.90
#